data_5ece2d58c81b64539f1f118dfb1984d6
#
_entry.id   5ece2d58c81b64539f1f118dfb1984d6
#
_cell.length_a   1.000
_cell.length_b   1.000
_cell.length_c   1.000
_cell.angle_alpha   90.00
_cell.angle_beta   90.00
_cell.angle_gamma   90.00
#
_symmetry.space_group_name_H-M   'P 1'
#
loop_
_entity.id
_entity.type
_entity.pdbx_description
1 polymer ?
#
loop_
_entity_poly.entity_id
_entity_poly.type
_entity_poly.pdbx_seq_one_letter_code
_entity_poly.pdbx_strand_id
1 'polypeptide(L)' 'MTDWEKQLQRKAAAVDRTKTDLDEDIAAARLDGKSFREIGRWAGVNHERARTIAIRINGDSRTRAEREATA' A
#
# COMPACT_ATOMS: atom_id res chain seq x y z
N MET A 1 0.98 -16.32 2.87
CA MET A 1 0.63 -15.26 1.91
C MET A 1 -0.28 -14.24 2.59
N THR A 2 0.00 -12.96 2.44
CA THR A 2 -0.78 -11.92 3.10
C THR A 2 -2.05 -11.63 2.31
N ASP A 3 -3.19 -11.60 3.00
CA ASP A 3 -4.45 -11.16 2.41
C ASP A 3 -4.50 -9.63 2.57
N TRP A 4 -4.01 -8.92 1.55
CA TRP A 4 -3.92 -7.47 1.60
C TRP A 4 -5.27 -6.79 1.69
N GLU A 5 -6.31 -7.37 1.08
CA GLU A 5 -7.64 -6.80 1.20
C GLU A 5 -8.09 -6.74 2.65
N LYS A 6 -8.02 -7.85 3.37
CA LYS A 6 -8.40 -7.90 4.78
C LYS A 6 -7.48 -7.07 5.64
N GLN A 7 -6.18 -7.14 5.37
CA GLN A 7 -5.17 -6.40 6.14
C GLN A 7 -5.42 -4.89 6.06
N LEU A 8 -5.59 -4.37 4.86
CA LEU A 8 -5.79 -2.94 4.65
C LEU A 8 -7.15 -2.49 5.17
N GLN A 9 -8.20 -3.30 4.99
CA GLN A 9 -9.53 -2.97 5.51
C GLN A 9 -9.52 -2.91 7.04
N ARG A 10 -8.81 -3.83 7.68
CA ARG A 10 -8.68 -3.84 9.14
C ARG A 10 -7.97 -2.60 9.64
N LYS A 11 -6.85 -2.24 9.01
CA LYS A 11 -6.08 -1.05 9.38
C LYS A 11 -6.86 0.23 9.14
N ALA A 12 -7.60 0.29 8.03
CA ALA A 12 -8.41 1.45 7.71
C ALA A 12 -9.57 1.64 8.70
N ALA A 13 -10.11 0.55 9.24
CA ALA A 13 -11.20 0.61 10.22
C ALA A 13 -10.71 0.98 11.61
N ALA A 14 -9.43 0.78 11.90
CA ALA A 14 -8.86 1.15 13.19
C ALA A 14 -8.68 2.66 13.26
N VAL A 15 -8.97 3.25 14.41
CA VAL A 15 -8.98 4.70 14.58
C VAL A 15 -7.67 5.17 15.21
N ASP A 16 -7.16 6.27 14.75
CA ASP A 16 -6.07 7.04 15.37
C ASP A 16 -4.66 6.50 15.19
N ARG A 17 -4.16 5.75 16.11
CA ARG A 17 -2.74 5.35 16.19
C ARG A 17 -2.24 4.54 15.02
N THR A 18 -3.10 4.16 14.11
CA THR A 18 -2.77 3.22 13.05
C THR A 18 -2.54 3.87 11.69
N LYS A 19 -2.57 5.20 11.63
CA LYS A 19 -2.36 5.87 10.35
C LYS A 19 -1.01 5.52 9.74
N THR A 20 0.05 5.53 10.56
CA THR A 20 1.39 5.15 10.11
C THR A 20 1.43 3.69 9.71
N ASP A 21 0.78 2.81 10.49
CA ASP A 21 0.72 1.40 10.19
C ASP A 21 -0.02 1.15 8.87
N LEU A 22 -1.12 1.88 8.64
CA LEU A 22 -1.84 1.77 7.38
C LEU A 22 -0.97 2.20 6.21
N ASP A 23 -0.26 3.32 6.35
CA ASP A 23 0.63 3.82 5.31
C ASP A 23 1.73 2.79 4.99
N GLU A 24 2.32 2.18 6.01
CA GLU A 24 3.33 1.15 5.81
C GLU A 24 2.75 -0.07 5.09
N ASP A 25 1.53 -0.47 5.45
CA ASP A 25 0.87 -1.60 4.79
C ASP A 25 0.53 -1.28 3.34
N ILE A 26 0.13 -0.04 3.04
CA ILE A 26 -0.11 0.40 1.66
C ILE A 26 1.18 0.24 0.85
N ALA A 27 2.30 0.71 1.39
CA ALA A 27 3.58 0.61 0.71
C ALA A 27 4.00 -0.85 0.52
N ALA A 28 3.81 -1.68 1.53
CA ALA A 28 4.15 -3.10 1.46
C ALA A 28 3.28 -3.84 0.45
N ALA A 29 1.98 -3.52 0.38
CA ALA A 29 1.08 -4.12 -0.59
C ALA A 29 1.51 -3.79 -2.02
N ARG A 30 1.98 -2.56 -2.24
CA ARG A 30 2.50 -2.17 -3.56
C ARG A 30 3.73 -3.00 -3.93
N LEU A 31 4.64 -3.20 -3.00
CA LEU A 31 5.81 -4.03 -3.26
C LEU A 31 5.41 -5.47 -3.62
N ASP A 32 4.33 -5.98 -3.05
CA ASP A 32 3.81 -7.31 -3.36
C ASP A 32 3.05 -7.37 -4.69
N GLY A 33 2.98 -6.27 -5.43
CA GLY A 33 2.41 -6.26 -6.77
C GLY A 33 0.97 -5.82 -6.87
N LYS A 34 0.36 -5.34 -5.80
CA LYS A 34 -1.03 -4.89 -5.85
C LYS A 34 -1.13 -3.54 -6.55
N SER A 35 -2.20 -3.35 -7.32
CA SER A 35 -2.41 -2.08 -8.02
C SER A 35 -2.83 -0.99 -7.03
N PHE A 36 -2.56 0.26 -7.38
CA PHE A 36 -2.97 1.38 -6.53
C PHE A 36 -4.49 1.49 -6.43
N ARG A 37 -5.23 1.06 -7.45
CA ARG A 37 -6.69 1.04 -7.40
C ARG A 37 -7.19 0.05 -6.36
N GLU A 38 -6.62 -1.15 -6.34
CA GLU A 38 -6.97 -2.16 -5.34
C GLU A 38 -6.60 -1.68 -3.94
N ILE A 39 -5.37 -1.20 -3.78
CA ILE A 39 -4.88 -0.70 -2.49
C ILE A 39 -5.77 0.43 -1.98
N GLY A 40 -6.07 1.40 -2.84
CA GLY A 40 -6.91 2.53 -2.46
C GLY A 40 -8.30 2.11 -2.03
N ARG A 41 -8.90 1.17 -2.78
CA ARG A 41 -10.22 0.66 -2.46
C ARG A 41 -10.23 -0.05 -1.11
N TRP A 42 -9.24 -0.88 -0.83
CA TRP A 42 -9.16 -1.63 0.43
C TRP A 42 -8.82 -0.73 1.61
N ALA A 43 -7.98 0.25 1.41
CA ALA A 43 -7.56 1.18 2.46
C ALA A 43 -8.52 2.36 2.67
N GLY A 44 -9.50 2.53 1.77
CA GLY A 44 -10.44 3.63 1.88
C GLY A 44 -9.87 4.98 1.47
N VAL A 45 -8.87 5.00 0.59
CA VAL A 45 -8.28 6.22 0.06
C VAL A 45 -8.30 6.16 -1.47
N ASN A 46 -8.14 7.30 -2.14
CA ASN A 46 -8.08 7.27 -3.59
C ASN A 46 -6.72 6.75 -4.06
N HIS A 47 -6.64 6.31 -5.31
CA HIS A 47 -5.44 5.68 -5.83
C HIS A 47 -4.25 6.64 -5.91
N GLU A 48 -4.49 7.92 -6.13
CA GLU A 48 -3.41 8.92 -6.14
C GLU A 48 -2.77 9.07 -4.77
N ARG A 49 -3.60 9.06 -3.71
CA ARG A 49 -3.07 9.12 -2.35
C ARG A 49 -2.29 7.86 -2.01
N ALA A 50 -2.80 6.69 -2.42
CA ALA A 50 -2.09 5.43 -2.20
C ALA A 50 -0.72 5.46 -2.89
N ARG A 51 -0.66 5.98 -4.11
CA ARG A 51 0.58 6.13 -4.86
C ARG A 51 1.55 7.05 -4.13
N THR A 52 1.08 8.20 -3.68
CA THR A 52 1.91 9.17 -2.95
C THR A 52 2.48 8.56 -1.68
N ILE A 53 1.67 7.82 -0.95
CA ILE A 53 2.13 7.14 0.28
C ILE A 53 3.20 6.09 -0.05
N ALA A 54 2.98 5.29 -1.07
CA ALA A 54 3.94 4.26 -1.47
C ALA A 54 5.28 4.88 -1.89
N ILE A 55 5.24 5.97 -2.66
CA ILE A 55 6.46 6.66 -3.08
C ILE A 55 7.21 7.21 -1.87
N ARG A 56 6.49 7.81 -0.92
CA ARG A 56 7.10 8.39 0.26
C ARG A 56 7.86 7.35 1.08
N ILE A 57 7.27 6.17 1.25
CA ILE A 57 7.84 5.13 2.10
C ILE A 57 8.86 4.29 1.35
N ASN A 58 8.56 3.90 0.12
CA ASN A 58 9.40 2.98 -0.66
C ASN A 58 10.43 3.69 -1.53
N GLY A 59 10.29 4.99 -1.73
CA GLY A 59 11.18 5.76 -2.59
C GLY A 59 10.72 5.87 -4.03
N ASP A 60 9.84 4.97 -4.49
CA ASP A 60 9.24 5.05 -5.83
C ASP A 60 7.93 4.26 -5.85
N SER A 61 7.28 4.23 -7.01
CA SER A 61 5.97 3.58 -7.17
C SER A 61 6.06 2.16 -7.74
N ARG A 62 7.27 1.62 -7.89
CA ARG A 62 7.44 0.31 -8.50
C ARG A 62 7.16 -0.83 -7.53
N THR A 63 6.71 -1.95 -8.05
CA THR A 63 6.58 -3.17 -7.28
C THR A 63 7.97 -3.78 -7.06
N ARG A 64 8.06 -4.77 -6.18
CA ARG A 64 9.32 -5.48 -5.95
C ARG A 64 9.80 -6.16 -7.22
N ALA A 65 8.87 -6.77 -7.96
CA ALA A 65 9.21 -7.44 -9.22
C ALA A 65 9.77 -6.45 -10.24
N GLU A 66 9.18 -5.27 -10.33
CA GLU A 66 9.68 -4.23 -11.24
C GLU A 66 11.06 -3.74 -10.83
N ARG A 67 11.31 -3.60 -9.54
CA ARG A 67 12.63 -3.20 -9.04
C ARG A 67 13.69 -4.25 -9.39
N GLU A 68 13.36 -5.52 -9.21
CA GLU A 68 14.27 -6.61 -9.52
C GLU A 68 14.55 -6.70 -11.02
N ALA A 69 13.55 -6.41 -11.84
CA ALA A 69 13.71 -6.45 -13.29
C ALA A 69 14.62 -5.34 -13.80
N THR A 70 14.75 -4.22 -13.08
CA THR A 70 15.57 -3.08 -13.50
C THR A 70 16.89 -2.98 -12.76
N ALA A 71 17.12 -3.87 -11.84
CA ALA A 71 18.36 -3.86 -11.03
C ALA A 71 19.57 -4.35 -11.85
#